data_bbc9994c87578afb0a2db8b09d9479b4
#
_entry.id   bbc9994c87578afb0a2db8b09d9479b4
#
_cell.length_a   1.000
_cell.length_b   1.000
_cell.length_c   1.000
_cell.angle_alpha   90.00
_cell.angle_beta   90.00
_cell.angle_gamma   90.00
#
_symmetry.space_group_name_H-M   'P 1'
#
loop_
_entity.id
_entity.type
_entity.pdbx_description
1 polymer ?
#
loop_
_entity_poly.entity_id
_entity_poly.type
_entity_poly.pdbx_seq_one_letter_code
_entity_poly.pdbx_strand_id
1 'polypeptide(L)'
;MKQSVTRFDFVDWFRGSDTYKNNFSYNGLNSLCDYFEQLEEEMESEIDFDPIAICCEFSEYENLDEIKKSYSSVEINNIDDLKYHTNVIEIDDSDKLIIQDF
;
A
#
# COMPACT_ATOMS: atom_id res chain seq x y z
N MET A 1 -12.28 -5.86 -4.75
CA MET A 1 -13.16 -4.94 -4.04
C MET A 1 -14.57 -5.09 -4.56
N LYS A 2 -15.57 -4.42 -3.98
CA LYS A 2 -16.95 -4.63 -4.41
C LYS A 2 -17.13 -4.43 -5.91
N GLN A 3 -18.17 -5.06 -6.46
CA GLN A 3 -18.42 -5.19 -7.90
C GLN A 3 -18.25 -3.93 -8.74
N SER A 4 -18.56 -2.77 -8.19
CA SER A 4 -18.53 -1.50 -8.90
C SER A 4 -17.18 -0.80 -8.86
N VAL A 5 -16.21 -1.34 -8.12
CA VAL A 5 -14.89 -0.70 -7.98
C VAL A 5 -13.88 -1.41 -8.86
N THR A 6 -13.53 -0.77 -9.97
CA THR A 6 -12.48 -1.25 -10.88
C THR A 6 -11.14 -0.66 -10.45
N ARG A 7 -10.04 -1.13 -11.07
CA ARG A 7 -8.72 -0.52 -10.86
C ARG A 7 -8.75 0.97 -11.19
N PHE A 8 -9.42 1.36 -12.24
CA PHE A 8 -9.57 2.76 -12.61
C PHE A 8 -10.26 3.57 -11.52
N ASP A 9 -11.36 3.06 -10.97
CA ASP A 9 -12.08 3.72 -9.88
C ASP A 9 -11.22 3.87 -8.64
N PHE A 10 -10.47 2.83 -8.30
CA PHE A 10 -9.55 2.83 -7.16
C PHE A 10 -8.51 3.94 -7.29
N VAL A 11 -7.81 3.97 -8.41
CA VAL A 11 -6.74 4.96 -8.65
C VAL A 11 -7.33 6.37 -8.76
N ASP A 12 -8.45 6.51 -9.47
CA ASP A 12 -9.07 7.80 -9.72
C ASP A 12 -9.54 8.47 -8.43
N TRP A 13 -10.07 7.70 -7.48
CA TRP A 13 -10.51 8.25 -6.20
C TRP A 13 -9.36 8.98 -5.50
N PHE A 14 -8.18 8.33 -5.40
CA PHE A 14 -7.04 8.95 -4.73
C PHE A 14 -6.52 10.16 -5.49
N ARG A 15 -6.40 10.05 -6.80
CA ARG A 15 -5.86 11.14 -7.62
C ARG A 15 -6.80 12.34 -7.70
N GLY A 16 -8.09 12.11 -7.57
CA GLY A 16 -9.09 13.19 -7.56
C GLY A 16 -9.28 13.85 -6.21
N SER A 17 -8.68 13.33 -5.15
CA SER A 17 -8.83 13.88 -3.80
C SER A 17 -7.73 14.89 -3.50
N ASP A 18 -8.09 16.13 -3.22
CA ASP A 18 -7.10 17.16 -2.85
C ASP A 18 -6.35 16.82 -1.56
N THR A 19 -7.00 16.08 -0.66
CA THR A 19 -6.41 15.69 0.62
C THR A 19 -5.46 14.51 0.48
N TYR A 20 -5.78 13.52 -0.34
CA TYR A 20 -5.08 12.24 -0.38
C TYR A 20 -4.29 11.97 -1.65
N LYS A 21 -4.34 12.85 -2.64
CA LYS A 21 -3.70 12.62 -3.95
C LYS A 21 -2.19 12.42 -3.88
N ASN A 22 -1.53 12.92 -2.86
CA ASN A 22 -0.09 12.84 -2.70
C ASN A 22 0.36 11.71 -1.76
N ASN A 23 -0.58 10.94 -1.18
CA ASN A 23 -0.24 9.86 -0.26
C ASN A 23 0.45 8.69 -0.95
N PHE A 24 0.08 8.42 -2.19
CA PHE A 24 0.63 7.32 -2.96
C PHE A 24 0.94 7.77 -4.39
N SER A 25 2.02 7.25 -4.96
CA SER A 25 2.34 7.47 -6.36
C SER A 25 1.36 6.67 -7.24
N TYR A 26 1.33 7.00 -8.54
CA TYR A 26 0.49 6.25 -9.48
C TYR A 26 0.83 4.77 -9.49
N ASN A 27 2.13 4.44 -9.55
CA ASN A 27 2.58 3.05 -9.52
C ASN A 27 2.25 2.40 -8.17
N GLY A 28 2.35 3.16 -7.08
CA GLY A 28 1.97 2.69 -5.75
C GLY A 28 0.50 2.33 -5.67
N LEU A 29 -0.37 3.16 -6.25
CA LEU A 29 -1.82 2.90 -6.27
C LEU A 29 -2.15 1.64 -7.05
N ASN A 30 -1.48 1.42 -8.18
CA ASN A 30 -1.67 0.18 -8.95
C ASN A 30 -1.21 -1.04 -8.16
N SER A 31 -0.08 -0.95 -7.46
CA SER A 31 0.42 -2.05 -6.63
C SER A 31 -0.50 -2.33 -5.45
N LEU A 32 -1.06 -1.29 -4.83
CA LEU A 32 -2.07 -1.45 -3.77
C LEU A 32 -3.31 -2.17 -4.29
N CYS A 33 -3.78 -1.78 -5.46
CA CYS A 33 -4.95 -2.41 -6.07
C CYS A 33 -4.71 -3.90 -6.31
N ASP A 34 -3.53 -4.25 -6.85
CA ASP A 34 -3.14 -5.65 -7.05
C ASP A 34 -3.10 -6.41 -5.72
N TYR A 35 -2.56 -5.79 -4.69
CA TYR A 35 -2.49 -6.37 -3.35
C TYR A 35 -3.88 -6.72 -2.82
N PHE A 36 -4.82 -5.78 -2.90
CA PHE A 36 -6.17 -6.01 -2.39
C PHE A 36 -6.95 -7.02 -3.24
N GLU A 37 -6.74 -7.01 -4.56
CA GLU A 37 -7.36 -8.01 -5.44
C GLU A 37 -6.87 -9.42 -5.10
N GLN A 38 -5.56 -9.57 -4.86
CA GLN A 38 -4.98 -10.85 -4.46
C GLN A 38 -5.49 -11.28 -3.08
N LEU A 39 -5.61 -10.35 -2.16
CA LEU A 39 -6.11 -10.64 -0.82
C LEU A 39 -7.57 -11.12 -0.86
N GLU A 40 -8.41 -10.49 -1.68
CA GLU A 40 -9.78 -10.94 -1.89
C GLU A 40 -9.84 -12.36 -2.44
N GLU A 41 -8.95 -12.67 -3.39
CA GLU A 41 -8.86 -14.01 -3.98
C GLU A 41 -8.45 -15.05 -2.94
N GLU A 42 -7.48 -14.73 -2.11
CA GLU A 42 -7.02 -15.63 -1.04
C GLU A 42 -8.07 -15.85 0.03
N MET A 43 -8.84 -14.81 0.36
CA MET A 43 -9.90 -14.86 1.37
C MET A 43 -11.22 -15.43 0.81
N GLU A 44 -11.33 -15.55 -0.50
CA GLU A 44 -12.56 -15.97 -1.18
C GLU A 44 -13.76 -15.07 -0.83
N SER A 45 -13.50 -13.79 -0.54
CA SER A 45 -14.53 -12.82 -0.23
C SER A 45 -14.14 -11.43 -0.70
N GLU A 46 -15.14 -10.57 -0.89
CA GLU A 46 -14.89 -9.19 -1.30
C GLU A 46 -14.50 -8.31 -0.10
N ILE A 47 -13.61 -7.36 -0.37
CA ILE A 47 -13.19 -6.36 0.62
C ILE A 47 -13.88 -5.05 0.27
N ASP A 48 -14.45 -4.39 1.27
CA ASP A 48 -15.05 -3.07 1.06
C ASP A 48 -13.97 -2.05 0.69
N PHE A 49 -14.25 -1.22 -0.31
CA PHE A 49 -13.35 -0.14 -0.67
C PHE A 49 -13.48 0.99 0.37
N ASP A 50 -12.45 1.14 1.18
CA ASP A 50 -12.38 2.20 2.18
C ASP A 50 -11.06 2.97 2.02
N PRO A 51 -11.04 3.95 1.10
CA PRO A 51 -9.80 4.66 0.78
C PRO A 51 -9.25 5.47 1.96
N ILE A 52 -10.11 5.97 2.83
CA ILE A 52 -9.66 6.72 4.01
C ILE A 52 -8.93 5.81 4.98
N ALA A 53 -9.46 4.62 5.23
CA ALA A 53 -8.78 3.63 6.06
C ALA A 53 -7.44 3.21 5.45
N ILE A 54 -7.38 3.03 4.13
CA ILE A 54 -6.14 2.70 3.44
C ILE A 54 -5.10 3.80 3.66
N CYS A 55 -5.47 5.06 3.54
CA CYS A 55 -4.56 6.18 3.78
C CYS A 55 -4.07 6.24 5.24
N CYS A 56 -4.90 5.81 6.19
CA CYS A 56 -4.53 5.77 7.60
C CYS A 56 -3.64 4.58 7.97
N GLU A 57 -3.79 3.46 7.27
CA GLU A 57 -3.10 2.21 7.61
C GLU A 57 -1.84 1.96 6.79
N PHE A 58 -1.76 2.49 5.58
CA PHE A 58 -0.65 2.24 4.67
C PHE A 58 0.11 3.52 4.36
N SER A 59 1.42 3.39 4.21
CA SER A 59 2.31 4.51 3.86
C SER A 59 3.30 4.08 2.80
N GLU A 60 3.57 4.97 1.85
CA GLU A 60 4.55 4.75 0.80
C GLU A 60 5.88 5.41 1.17
N TYR A 61 6.98 4.68 0.97
CA TYR A 61 8.34 5.14 1.23
C TYR A 61 9.18 5.02 -0.03
N GLU A 62 10.17 5.90 -0.15
CA GLU A 62 11.05 5.91 -1.32
C GLU A 62 11.93 4.67 -1.41
N ASN A 63 12.33 4.11 -0.25
CA ASN A 63 13.18 2.93 -0.17
C ASN A 63 13.19 2.38 1.25
N LEU A 64 13.90 1.26 1.43
CA LEU A 64 14.01 0.60 2.73
C LEU A 64 14.71 1.49 3.76
N ASP A 65 15.69 2.28 3.35
CA ASP A 65 16.44 3.14 4.27
C ASP A 65 15.53 4.19 4.92
N GLU A 66 14.57 4.72 4.17
CA GLU A 66 13.59 5.67 4.70
C GLU A 66 12.72 5.00 5.76
N ILE A 67 12.33 3.75 5.54
CA ILE A 67 11.55 2.99 6.51
C ILE A 67 12.37 2.76 7.79
N LYS A 68 13.63 2.40 7.65
CA LYS A 68 14.53 2.21 8.81
C LYS A 68 14.63 3.45 9.67
N LYS A 69 14.68 4.62 9.05
CA LYS A 69 14.72 5.90 9.76
C LYS A 69 13.43 6.17 10.52
N SER A 70 12.28 5.84 9.93
CA SER A 70 10.98 6.04 10.55
C SER A 70 10.73 5.09 11.71
N TYR A 71 11.28 3.87 11.63
CA TYR A 71 11.13 2.83 12.64
C TYR A 71 12.47 2.49 13.29
N SER A 72 13.16 3.50 13.77
CA SER A 72 14.51 3.36 14.30
C SER A 72 14.62 2.47 15.54
N SER A 73 13.52 2.24 16.24
CA SER A 73 13.47 1.33 17.40
C SER A 73 13.28 -0.12 17.00
N VAL A 74 13.05 -0.41 15.75
CA VAL A 74 12.83 -1.75 15.22
C VAL A 74 14.03 -2.14 14.37
N GLU A 75 14.58 -3.33 14.61
CA GLU A 75 15.71 -3.83 13.83
C GLU A 75 15.22 -4.39 12.50
N ILE A 76 15.49 -3.67 11.41
CA ILE A 76 15.13 -4.04 10.06
C ILE A 76 16.40 -4.02 9.23
N ASN A 77 16.90 -5.18 8.83
CA ASN A 77 18.14 -5.28 8.04
C ASN A 77 17.88 -5.43 6.54
N ASN A 78 16.72 -5.97 6.19
CA ASN A 78 16.34 -6.21 4.79
C ASN A 78 14.81 -6.27 4.68
N ILE A 79 14.33 -6.44 3.43
CA ILE A 79 12.89 -6.51 3.17
C ILE A 79 12.24 -7.71 3.84
N ASP A 80 12.94 -8.84 3.94
CA ASP A 80 12.40 -10.03 4.60
C ASP A 80 12.14 -9.79 6.08
N ASP A 81 13.04 -9.06 6.76
CA ASP A 81 12.83 -8.66 8.15
C ASP A 81 11.58 -7.78 8.27
N LEU A 82 11.42 -6.85 7.34
CA LEU A 82 10.25 -5.97 7.31
C LEU A 82 8.95 -6.76 7.12
N LYS A 83 8.95 -7.74 6.22
CA LYS A 83 7.79 -8.60 5.97
C LYS A 83 7.39 -9.41 7.19
N TYR A 84 8.33 -9.69 8.07
CA TYR A 84 8.06 -10.37 9.33
C TYR A 84 7.22 -9.50 10.27
N HIS A 85 7.42 -8.18 10.23
CA HIS A 85 6.73 -7.24 11.11
C HIS A 85 5.41 -6.74 10.57
N THR A 86 5.28 -6.62 9.25
CA THR A 86 4.08 -6.03 8.64
C THR A 86 3.92 -6.50 7.20
N ASN A 87 2.79 -6.13 6.61
CA ASN A 87 2.54 -6.36 5.18
C ASN A 87 3.33 -5.35 4.36
N VAL A 88 4.06 -5.85 3.37
CA VAL A 88 4.91 -5.03 2.49
C VAL A 88 4.46 -5.21 1.05
N ILE A 89 4.27 -4.10 0.37
CA ILE A 89 3.92 -4.07 -1.05
C ILE A 89 5.10 -3.45 -1.80
N GLU A 90 5.77 -4.26 -2.61
CA GLU A 90 6.87 -3.78 -3.44
C GLU A 90 6.28 -3.16 -4.71
N ILE A 91 6.72 -1.94 -5.04
CA ILE A 91 6.27 -1.25 -6.23
C ILE A 91 7.18 -1.64 -7.39
N ASP A 92 6.56 -2.17 -8.45
CA ASP A 92 7.29 -2.65 -9.63
C ASP A 92 8.20 -1.58 -10.22
N ASP A 93 9.37 -2.00 -10.69
CA ASP A 93 10.36 -1.17 -11.38
C ASP A 93 10.89 0.00 -10.54
N SER A 94 10.80 -0.09 -9.21
CA SER A 94 11.34 0.95 -8.34
C SER A 94 11.78 0.35 -7.00
N ASP A 95 12.51 1.14 -6.21
CA ASP A 95 12.89 0.79 -4.84
C ASP A 95 11.82 1.19 -3.83
N LYS A 96 10.73 1.80 -4.30
CA LYS A 96 9.65 2.27 -3.44
C LYS A 96 8.88 1.10 -2.83
N LEU A 97 8.42 1.32 -1.60
CA LEU A 97 7.68 0.32 -0.84
C LEU A 97 6.47 0.96 -0.19
N ILE A 98 5.37 0.20 -0.11
CA ILE A 98 4.22 0.57 0.69
C ILE A 98 4.12 -0.45 1.81
N ILE A 99 3.99 0.01 3.04
CA ILE A 99 3.84 -0.87 4.19
C ILE A 99 2.58 -0.51 4.97
N GLN A 100 2.05 -1.51 5.67
CA GLN A 100 1.02 -1.26 6.67
C GLN A 100 1.71 -0.78 7.94
N ASP A 101 1.25 0.32 8.50
CA ASP A 101 1.85 0.91 9.70
C ASP A 101 1.79 -0.07 10.88
N PHE A 102 2.86 -0.11 11.64
CA PHE A 102 2.96 -1.04 12.77
C PHE A 102 3.68 -0.44 13.98
#